data_062cf42aecb109b54337b1a2cb2fdd0a
#
_entry.id   062cf42aecb109b54337b1a2cb2fdd0a
#
_cell.length_a   1.000
_cell.length_b   1.000
_cell.length_c   1.000
_cell.angle_alpha   90.00
_cell.angle_beta   90.00
_cell.angle_gamma   90.00
#
_symmetry.space_group_name_H-M   'P 1'
#
loop_
_entity.id
_entity.type
_entity.pdbx_description
1 polymer ?
#
loop_
_entity_poly.entity_id
_entity_poly.type
_entity_poly.pdbx_seq_one_letter_code
_entity_poly.pdbx_strand_id
1 'polypeptide(L)'
;MALITITACTDQGYPDDERFRPWRIGAAISYEFPAGVLEAYGINEKEDWTSMMLPYGNLVLGSRFTLENYRKYTYPEYSGQELPLTDAINFTPNQLGLGIKTLPDTIYIIWRSSNSHFRYFTEVNVTPQIKSAMTKKYIRQWGTFEGQNCYQTDFIFCLLPDGRAKLWLEGCDYYTYIGEYQPTKSIPPENPTLAKNKPIPWDKVNQIWVHKKYRLQNLEDVVPPDDK
;
A
#
# COMPACT_ATOMS: atom_id res chain seq x y z
N MET A 1 23.17 -48.86 2.68
CA MET A 1 23.09 -47.64 3.49
C MET A 1 22.67 -46.50 2.56
N ALA A 2 21.37 -46.15 2.54
CA ALA A 2 20.84 -45.13 1.65
C ALA A 2 20.94 -43.76 2.38
N LEU A 3 21.71 -42.84 1.83
CA LEU A 3 21.73 -41.45 2.31
C LEU A 3 20.41 -40.79 1.91
N ILE A 4 19.53 -40.55 2.87
CA ILE A 4 18.38 -39.68 2.69
C ILE A 4 18.91 -38.24 2.76
N THR A 5 19.09 -37.61 1.61
CA THR A 5 19.28 -36.16 1.54
C THR A 5 17.96 -35.50 1.89
N ILE A 6 17.84 -35.04 3.12
CA ILE A 6 16.78 -34.11 3.52
C ILE A 6 17.09 -32.78 2.81
N THR A 7 16.45 -32.54 1.69
CA THR A 7 16.32 -31.19 1.15
C THR A 7 15.52 -30.41 2.17
N ALA A 8 16.24 -29.69 3.04
CA ALA A 8 15.62 -28.63 3.82
C ALA A 8 14.95 -27.69 2.82
N CYS A 9 13.61 -27.63 2.85
CA CYS A 9 12.91 -26.46 2.32
C CYS A 9 13.56 -25.28 3.00
N THR A 10 14.34 -24.52 2.25
CA THR A 10 14.77 -23.21 2.71
C THR A 10 13.47 -22.46 2.91
N ASP A 11 13.02 -22.36 4.17
CA ASP A 11 12.17 -21.28 4.59
C ASP A 11 12.77 -20.04 3.91
N GLN A 12 11.99 -19.35 3.08
CA GLN A 12 12.40 -18.02 2.65
C GLN A 12 12.32 -17.16 3.90
N GLY A 13 13.33 -17.35 4.75
CA GLY A 13 13.40 -16.75 6.06
C GLY A 13 13.41 -15.26 5.88
N TYR A 14 12.49 -14.63 6.54
CA TYR A 14 12.52 -13.19 6.73
C TYR A 14 13.91 -12.83 7.27
N PRO A 15 14.45 -11.68 6.86
CA PRO A 15 15.71 -11.23 7.41
C PRO A 15 15.63 -11.29 8.93
N ASP A 16 16.52 -12.04 9.58
CA ASP A 16 16.70 -12.01 11.02
C ASP A 16 17.35 -10.67 11.39
N ASP A 17 16.55 -9.63 11.22
CA ASP A 17 16.93 -8.24 11.44
C ASP A 17 15.75 -7.59 12.18
N GLU A 18 16.02 -7.11 13.38
CA GLU A 18 15.02 -6.43 14.22
C GLU A 18 14.38 -5.21 13.54
N ARG A 19 14.97 -4.73 12.45
CA ARG A 19 14.46 -3.62 11.62
C ARG A 19 13.57 -4.07 10.49
N PHE A 20 13.47 -5.36 10.23
CA PHE A 20 12.43 -5.92 9.40
C PHE A 20 11.12 -5.86 10.19
N ARG A 21 10.36 -4.80 9.96
CA ARG A 21 9.11 -4.54 10.68
C ARG A 21 7.97 -5.41 10.15
N PRO A 22 6.91 -5.61 10.94
CA PRO A 22 5.68 -6.19 10.43
C PRO A 22 5.21 -5.46 9.19
N TRP A 23 4.77 -6.22 8.18
CA TRP A 23 4.18 -5.63 6.98
C TRP A 23 2.83 -4.98 7.32
N ARG A 24 2.44 -3.96 6.54
CA ARG A 24 1.18 -3.26 6.74
C ARG A 24 0.53 -2.94 5.40
N ILE A 25 -0.78 -2.70 5.42
CA ILE A 25 -1.53 -2.23 4.25
C ILE A 25 -2.04 -0.84 4.57
N GLY A 26 -1.56 0.14 3.83
CA GLY A 26 -1.95 1.53 3.92
C GLY A 26 -2.73 1.98 2.68
N ALA A 27 -3.32 3.16 2.76
CA ALA A 27 -4.03 3.79 1.67
C ALA A 27 -3.61 5.25 1.48
N ALA A 28 -3.50 5.65 0.22
CA ALA A 28 -3.35 7.01 -0.23
C ALA A 28 -4.54 7.40 -1.10
N ILE A 29 -5.11 8.57 -0.87
CA ILE A 29 -6.35 9.01 -1.49
C ILE A 29 -6.20 10.47 -1.88
N SER A 30 -6.65 10.84 -3.10
CA SER A 30 -6.75 12.24 -3.48
C SER A 30 -7.61 13.01 -2.48
N TYR A 31 -7.19 14.19 -2.07
CA TYR A 31 -7.96 15.03 -1.16
C TYR A 31 -9.32 15.41 -1.74
N GLU A 32 -9.39 15.66 -3.05
CA GLU A 32 -10.65 16.04 -3.72
C GLU A 32 -11.59 14.88 -4.00
N PHE A 33 -11.09 13.64 -4.00
CA PHE A 33 -11.85 12.41 -4.23
C PHE A 33 -11.67 11.44 -3.07
N PRO A 34 -12.16 11.79 -1.87
CA PRO A 34 -11.97 10.98 -0.69
C PRO A 34 -12.65 9.61 -0.82
N ALA A 35 -12.08 8.64 -0.13
CA ALA A 35 -12.64 7.31 0.02
C ALA A 35 -12.56 6.86 1.47
N GLY A 36 -13.42 5.93 1.85
CA GLY A 36 -13.37 5.29 3.15
C GLY A 36 -12.88 3.86 3.01
N VAL A 37 -11.75 3.50 3.62
CA VAL A 37 -11.32 2.11 3.73
C VAL A 37 -12.14 1.44 4.83
N LEU A 38 -12.77 0.33 4.50
CA LEU A 38 -13.61 -0.44 5.39
C LEU A 38 -12.80 -1.54 6.09
N GLU A 39 -12.03 -2.29 5.29
CA GLU A 39 -11.20 -3.40 5.75
C GLU A 39 -9.94 -3.49 4.91
N ALA A 40 -8.86 -3.98 5.52
CA ALA A 40 -7.70 -4.50 4.80
C ALA A 40 -7.09 -5.64 5.61
N TYR A 41 -6.65 -6.68 4.92
CA TYR A 41 -6.07 -7.87 5.53
C TYR A 41 -5.19 -8.62 4.54
N GLY A 42 -4.32 -9.46 5.07
CA GLY A 42 -3.52 -10.39 4.28
C GLY A 42 -3.73 -11.82 4.75
N ILE A 43 -3.60 -12.75 3.83
CA ILE A 43 -3.75 -14.19 4.03
C ILE A 43 -2.44 -14.87 3.65
N ASN A 44 -2.02 -15.85 4.44
CA ASN A 44 -1.00 -16.82 4.07
C ASN A 44 -1.62 -18.21 4.11
N GLU A 45 -1.81 -18.80 2.94
CA GLU A 45 -2.46 -20.12 2.83
C GLU A 45 -1.57 -21.25 3.34
N LYS A 46 -0.25 -21.11 3.16
CA LYS A 46 0.71 -22.14 3.56
C LYS A 46 0.80 -22.29 5.09
N GLU A 47 0.70 -21.17 5.80
CA GLU A 47 0.80 -21.13 7.27
C GLU A 47 -0.57 -21.03 7.95
N ASP A 48 -1.65 -21.00 7.16
CA ASP A 48 -3.05 -20.94 7.61
C ASP A 48 -3.34 -19.80 8.59
N TRP A 49 -3.00 -18.56 8.18
CA TRP A 49 -3.34 -17.38 8.98
C TRP A 49 -3.90 -16.23 8.16
N THR A 50 -4.67 -15.39 8.84
CA THR A 50 -5.15 -14.10 8.37
C THR A 50 -4.74 -13.02 9.34
N SER A 51 -4.14 -11.94 8.83
CA SER A 51 -3.78 -10.75 9.59
C SER A 51 -4.56 -9.53 9.10
N MET A 52 -5.22 -8.84 10.02
CA MET A 52 -6.03 -7.65 9.73
C MET A 52 -5.27 -6.36 10.05
N MET A 53 -5.65 -5.29 9.36
CA MET A 53 -5.15 -3.93 9.63
C MET A 53 -6.17 -3.15 10.46
N LEU A 54 -5.77 -2.62 11.61
CA LEU A 54 -6.63 -1.82 12.47
C LEU A 54 -5.90 -0.54 12.97
N PRO A 55 -6.63 0.57 13.16
CA PRO A 55 -8.05 0.77 12.87
C PRO A 55 -8.26 1.15 11.41
N TYR A 56 -9.16 0.47 10.72
CA TYR A 56 -9.80 1.02 9.55
C TYR A 56 -11.25 1.37 9.91
N GLY A 57 -11.78 2.32 9.25
CA GLY A 57 -13.14 2.79 9.41
C GLY A 57 -13.22 4.25 9.00
N ASN A 58 -13.98 4.54 7.97
CA ASN A 58 -14.27 5.88 7.43
C ASN A 58 -13.04 6.82 7.44
N LEU A 59 -11.93 6.36 6.91
CA LEU A 59 -10.81 7.24 6.61
C LEU A 59 -11.26 8.26 5.57
N VAL A 60 -11.90 9.28 6.05
CA VAL A 60 -12.04 10.52 5.32
C VAL A 60 -10.76 11.28 5.58
N LEU A 61 -9.80 11.16 4.69
CA LEU A 61 -8.72 12.14 4.63
C LEU A 61 -9.38 13.51 4.46
N GLY A 62 -9.33 14.34 5.47
CA GLY A 62 -9.88 15.67 5.38
C GLY A 62 -10.59 16.23 6.60
N SER A 63 -10.95 15.43 7.60
CA SER A 63 -11.73 15.98 8.74
C SER A 63 -10.88 16.78 9.75
N ARG A 64 -9.56 16.57 9.80
CA ARG A 64 -8.67 17.28 10.74
C ARG A 64 -7.78 18.33 10.10
N PHE A 65 -7.49 18.21 8.81
CA PHE A 65 -6.66 19.16 8.08
C PHE A 65 -7.34 19.52 6.77
N THR A 66 -7.62 20.79 6.57
CA THR A 66 -8.05 21.29 5.26
C THR A 66 -6.88 21.24 4.29
N LEU A 67 -7.15 21.18 2.98
CA LEU A 67 -6.11 21.26 1.94
C LEU A 67 -5.24 22.52 2.13
N GLU A 68 -5.85 23.61 2.58
CA GLU A 68 -5.15 24.84 2.91
C GLU A 68 -4.11 24.64 4.03
N ASN A 69 -4.48 23.90 5.09
CA ASN A 69 -3.56 23.58 6.17
C ASN A 69 -2.41 22.68 5.70
N TYR A 70 -2.69 21.70 4.83
CA TYR A 70 -1.62 20.88 4.23
C TYR A 70 -0.64 21.74 3.44
N ARG A 71 -1.14 22.64 2.60
CA ARG A 71 -0.30 23.55 1.81
C ARG A 71 0.49 24.53 2.70
N LYS A 72 -0.15 25.05 3.72
CA LYS A 72 0.48 26.05 4.62
C LYS A 72 1.61 25.45 5.47
N TYR A 73 1.43 24.25 5.98
CA TYR A 73 2.32 23.71 7.01
C TYR A 73 3.20 22.55 6.56
N THR A 74 2.86 21.89 5.48
CA THR A 74 3.54 20.64 5.12
C THR A 74 3.93 20.58 3.65
N TYR A 75 2.99 20.78 2.74
CA TYR A 75 3.16 20.54 1.31
C TYR A 75 2.54 21.64 0.45
N PRO A 76 3.21 22.79 0.32
CA PRO A 76 2.65 23.96 -0.39
C PRO A 76 2.36 23.69 -1.87
N GLU A 77 3.08 22.79 -2.49
CA GLU A 77 2.94 22.42 -3.91
C GLU A 77 1.87 21.35 -4.19
N TYR A 78 1.27 20.71 -3.16
CA TYR A 78 0.25 19.68 -3.39
C TYR A 78 -1.08 20.30 -3.81
N SER A 79 -1.58 19.93 -5.00
CA SER A 79 -2.83 20.47 -5.53
C SER A 79 -4.08 19.94 -4.83
N GLY A 80 -4.00 18.74 -4.27
CA GLY A 80 -5.11 18.01 -3.68
C GLY A 80 -5.81 17.06 -4.66
N GLN A 81 -5.45 17.08 -5.94
CA GLN A 81 -6.06 16.26 -6.97
C GLN A 81 -5.29 14.96 -7.22
N GLU A 82 -3.98 15.02 -7.17
CA GLU A 82 -3.10 13.87 -7.38
C GLU A 82 -3.19 12.86 -6.23
N LEU A 83 -2.75 11.65 -6.47
CA LEU A 83 -2.57 10.61 -5.45
C LEU A 83 -1.27 10.89 -4.68
N PRO A 84 -1.32 11.19 -3.37
CA PRO A 84 -0.13 11.57 -2.62
C PRO A 84 0.64 10.34 -2.14
N LEU A 85 1.94 10.29 -2.40
CA LEU A 85 2.87 9.36 -1.79
C LEU A 85 3.73 10.09 -0.75
N THR A 86 3.27 10.06 0.48
CA THR A 86 3.97 10.65 1.63
C THR A 86 3.41 10.14 2.95
N ASP A 87 4.28 9.90 3.91
CA ASP A 87 3.93 9.42 5.26
C ASP A 87 2.95 10.32 6.03
N ALA A 88 2.87 11.60 5.68
CA ALA A 88 1.96 12.53 6.36
C ALA A 88 0.50 12.45 5.86
N ILE A 89 0.27 11.92 4.66
CA ILE A 89 -1.06 11.80 4.05
C ILE A 89 -1.51 10.35 3.94
N ASN A 90 -0.55 9.42 3.79
CA ASN A 90 -0.85 8.00 3.76
C ASN A 90 -1.26 7.54 5.15
N PHE A 91 -2.35 6.82 5.19
CA PHE A 91 -2.75 6.15 6.42
C PHE A 91 -2.30 4.69 6.37
N THR A 92 -1.48 4.31 7.32
CA THR A 92 -0.95 2.96 7.45
C THR A 92 -1.24 2.44 8.86
N PRO A 93 -2.33 1.67 9.03
CA PRO A 93 -2.73 1.14 10.33
C PRO A 93 -1.76 0.06 10.81
N ASN A 94 -1.92 -0.35 12.05
CA ASN A 94 -1.15 -1.45 12.62
C ASN A 94 -1.70 -2.80 12.18
N GLN A 95 -0.80 -3.75 11.98
CA GLN A 95 -1.15 -5.15 11.78
C GLN A 95 -1.58 -5.79 13.10
N LEU A 96 -2.68 -6.55 13.06
CA LEU A 96 -3.15 -7.37 14.18
C LEU A 96 -3.41 -8.80 13.73
N GLY A 97 -3.05 -9.76 14.56
CA GLY A 97 -3.24 -11.18 14.32
C GLY A 97 -1.94 -11.96 14.20
N LEU A 98 -2.01 -13.11 13.56
CA LEU A 98 -0.87 -13.97 13.28
C LEU A 98 -0.07 -13.44 12.07
N GLY A 99 1.10 -14.01 11.80
CA GLY A 99 1.88 -13.68 10.61
C GLY A 99 2.55 -12.31 10.66
N ILE A 100 2.89 -11.82 11.85
CA ILE A 100 3.50 -10.49 12.02
C ILE A 100 4.84 -10.37 11.27
N LYS A 101 5.60 -11.46 11.18
CA LYS A 101 6.90 -11.49 10.51
C LYS A 101 6.92 -12.28 9.19
N THR A 102 5.85 -13.01 8.86
CA THR A 102 5.74 -13.73 7.59
C THR A 102 4.91 -12.93 6.60
N LEU A 103 5.33 -12.92 5.31
CA LEU A 103 4.64 -12.14 4.29
C LEU A 103 3.36 -12.88 3.83
N PRO A 104 2.30 -12.16 3.52
CA PRO A 104 1.09 -12.77 2.99
C PRO A 104 1.32 -13.33 1.58
N ASP A 105 0.49 -14.29 1.18
CA ASP A 105 0.40 -14.75 -0.20
C ASP A 105 -0.56 -13.87 -1.01
N THR A 106 -1.58 -13.33 -0.32
CA THR A 106 -2.58 -12.45 -0.91
C THR A 106 -2.93 -11.34 0.06
N ILE A 107 -3.10 -10.13 -0.46
CA ILE A 107 -3.59 -8.97 0.30
C ILE A 107 -4.90 -8.46 -0.30
N TYR A 108 -5.76 -7.94 0.58
CA TYR A 108 -7.09 -7.44 0.25
C TYR A 108 -7.29 -6.04 0.81
N ILE A 109 -7.97 -5.19 0.05
CA ILE A 109 -8.50 -3.92 0.53
C ILE A 109 -9.94 -3.74 0.10
N ILE A 110 -10.81 -3.36 1.04
CA ILE A 110 -12.23 -3.08 0.81
C ILE A 110 -12.47 -1.62 1.15
N TRP A 111 -13.00 -0.88 0.20
CA TRP A 111 -13.17 0.55 0.36
C TRP A 111 -14.38 1.09 -0.37
N ARG A 112 -14.80 2.30 -0.04
CA ARG A 112 -15.95 2.98 -0.65
C ARG A 112 -15.54 4.35 -1.16
N SER A 113 -15.80 4.64 -2.43
CA SER A 113 -15.65 5.98 -3.00
C SER A 113 -16.70 6.93 -2.43
N SER A 114 -16.30 8.10 -1.98
CA SER A 114 -17.24 9.14 -1.54
C SER A 114 -17.92 9.87 -2.70
N ASN A 115 -17.41 9.73 -3.93
CA ASN A 115 -17.98 10.33 -5.12
C ASN A 115 -19.12 9.48 -5.70
N SER A 116 -18.86 8.20 -5.93
CA SER A 116 -19.81 7.27 -6.54
C SER A 116 -20.60 6.44 -5.52
N HIS A 117 -20.14 6.38 -4.28
CA HIS A 117 -20.61 5.50 -3.21
C HIS A 117 -20.53 4.00 -3.51
N PHE A 118 -19.89 3.61 -4.61
CA PHE A 118 -19.58 2.22 -4.86
C PHE A 118 -18.65 1.68 -3.79
N ARG A 119 -18.84 0.42 -3.42
CA ARG A 119 -17.88 -0.38 -2.67
C ARG A 119 -17.03 -1.18 -3.64
N TYR A 120 -15.73 -1.13 -3.45
CA TYR A 120 -14.76 -1.84 -4.27
C TYR A 120 -13.97 -2.81 -3.42
N PHE A 121 -13.67 -3.96 -4.01
CA PHE A 121 -12.87 -5.02 -3.43
C PHE A 121 -11.67 -5.21 -4.35
N THR A 122 -10.48 -5.06 -3.84
CA THR A 122 -9.26 -5.27 -4.61
C THR A 122 -8.44 -6.36 -3.92
N GLU A 123 -8.09 -7.36 -4.70
CA GLU A 123 -7.27 -8.50 -4.30
C GLU A 123 -5.95 -8.45 -5.07
N VAL A 124 -4.85 -8.70 -4.40
CA VAL A 124 -3.51 -8.72 -5.01
C VAL A 124 -2.73 -9.91 -4.51
N ASN A 125 -2.28 -10.75 -5.44
CA ASN A 125 -1.33 -11.83 -5.17
C ASN A 125 0.06 -11.23 -4.90
N VAL A 126 0.64 -11.55 -3.75
CA VAL A 126 1.99 -11.14 -3.36
C VAL A 126 2.99 -12.11 -3.96
N THR A 127 3.41 -11.83 -5.17
CA THR A 127 4.32 -12.68 -5.94
C THR A 127 5.69 -12.86 -5.27
N PRO A 128 6.46 -13.91 -5.63
CA PRO A 128 7.84 -14.06 -5.15
C PRO A 128 8.70 -12.82 -5.42
N GLN A 129 8.49 -12.13 -6.56
CA GLN A 129 9.20 -10.90 -6.88
C GLN A 129 8.86 -9.77 -5.90
N ILE A 130 7.58 -9.59 -5.53
CA ILE A 130 7.17 -8.62 -4.51
C ILE A 130 7.81 -8.98 -3.16
N LYS A 131 7.75 -10.25 -2.75
CA LYS A 131 8.36 -10.72 -1.49
C LYS A 131 9.87 -10.46 -1.48
N SER A 132 10.55 -10.70 -2.61
CA SER A 132 11.99 -10.41 -2.76
C SER A 132 12.29 -8.92 -2.62
N ALA A 133 11.47 -8.04 -3.20
CA ALA A 133 11.61 -6.59 -3.04
C ALA A 133 11.43 -6.15 -1.58
N MET A 134 10.45 -6.74 -0.87
CA MET A 134 10.20 -6.43 0.54
C MET A 134 11.34 -6.87 1.47
N THR A 135 12.01 -7.98 1.16
CA THR A 135 13.14 -8.51 1.93
C THR A 135 14.49 -7.92 1.53
N LYS A 136 14.52 -7.11 0.46
CA LYS A 136 15.74 -6.40 0.04
C LYS A 136 16.14 -5.38 1.09
N LYS A 137 17.42 -5.45 1.48
CA LYS A 137 18.00 -4.52 2.43
C LYS A 137 18.41 -3.23 1.76
N TYR A 138 18.00 -2.12 2.34
CA TYR A 138 18.41 -0.77 1.98
C TYR A 138 19.19 -0.13 3.13
N ILE A 139 19.92 0.92 2.83
CA ILE A 139 20.53 1.81 3.83
C ILE A 139 19.79 3.14 3.79
N ARG A 140 19.24 3.56 4.91
CA ARG A 140 18.56 4.84 5.03
C ARG A 140 19.54 5.99 4.79
N GLN A 141 19.15 6.90 3.91
CA GLN A 141 20.06 7.94 3.43
C GLN A 141 20.03 9.22 4.29
N TRP A 142 19.02 9.37 5.13
CA TRP A 142 18.84 10.59 5.93
C TRP A 142 17.86 10.38 7.09
N GLY A 143 17.81 11.38 8.01
CA GLY A 143 16.92 11.37 9.18
C GLY A 143 17.54 10.72 10.41
N THR A 144 16.75 10.53 11.45
CA THR A 144 17.19 10.01 12.77
C THR A 144 17.86 8.64 12.68
N PHE A 145 17.57 7.85 11.64
CA PHE A 145 18.08 6.49 11.45
C PHE A 145 18.99 6.38 10.21
N GLU A 146 19.67 7.48 9.83
CA GLU A 146 20.61 7.49 8.72
C GLU A 146 21.72 6.46 8.94
N GLY A 147 22.15 5.81 7.85
CA GLY A 147 23.16 4.75 7.86
C GLY A 147 22.67 3.39 8.35
N GLN A 148 21.43 3.27 8.79
CA GLN A 148 20.89 2.02 9.31
C GLN A 148 20.17 1.21 8.22
N ASN A 149 20.18 -0.13 8.40
CA ASN A 149 19.39 -1.03 7.56
C ASN A 149 17.91 -0.70 7.66
N CYS A 150 17.20 -0.86 6.57
CA CYS A 150 15.75 -0.74 6.52
C CYS A 150 15.18 -1.57 5.35
N TYR A 151 13.85 -1.73 5.35
CA TYR A 151 13.11 -2.56 4.39
C TYR A 151 11.84 -1.85 3.96
N GLN A 152 11.31 -2.23 2.79
CA GLN A 152 10.02 -1.75 2.31
C GLN A 152 8.94 -2.76 2.73
N THR A 153 8.29 -2.52 3.84
CA THR A 153 7.31 -3.46 4.42
C THR A 153 5.86 -3.00 4.31
N ASP A 154 5.63 -1.77 3.83
CA ASP A 154 4.29 -1.22 3.74
C ASP A 154 3.75 -1.28 2.30
N PHE A 155 2.59 -1.91 2.12
CA PHE A 155 1.82 -1.85 0.89
C PHE A 155 0.95 -0.60 0.91
N ILE A 156 1.06 0.28 -0.06
CA ILE A 156 0.27 1.51 -0.16
C ILE A 156 -0.64 1.44 -1.38
N PHE A 157 -1.94 1.32 -1.14
CA PHE A 157 -2.96 1.39 -2.17
C PHE A 157 -3.35 2.85 -2.43
N CYS A 158 -3.00 3.37 -3.59
CA CYS A 158 -3.47 4.65 -4.09
C CYS A 158 -4.84 4.43 -4.75
N LEU A 159 -5.92 4.81 -4.07
CA LEU A 159 -7.30 4.51 -4.45
C LEU A 159 -7.85 5.55 -5.43
N LEU A 160 -8.29 5.10 -6.60
CA LEU A 160 -8.86 5.93 -7.65
C LEU A 160 -10.39 5.98 -7.56
N PRO A 161 -11.03 7.10 -7.93
CA PRO A 161 -12.50 7.27 -7.80
C PRO A 161 -13.35 6.26 -8.57
N ASP A 162 -12.80 5.60 -9.58
CA ASP A 162 -13.47 4.60 -10.43
C ASP A 162 -13.33 3.15 -9.92
N GLY A 163 -12.61 2.94 -8.83
CA GLY A 163 -12.41 1.62 -8.25
C GLY A 163 -11.05 1.00 -8.52
N ARG A 164 -10.28 1.55 -9.45
CA ARG A 164 -8.90 1.12 -9.66
C ARG A 164 -8.03 1.51 -8.47
N ALA A 165 -6.94 0.77 -8.29
CA ALA A 165 -5.95 1.08 -7.28
C ALA A 165 -4.53 0.90 -7.85
N LYS A 166 -3.63 1.86 -7.58
CA LYS A 166 -2.20 1.70 -7.85
C LYS A 166 -1.52 1.24 -6.58
N LEU A 167 -0.74 0.17 -6.66
CA LEU A 167 -0.05 -0.40 -5.51
C LEU A 167 1.43 -0.03 -5.53
N TRP A 168 1.92 0.35 -4.36
CA TRP A 168 3.30 0.69 -4.09
C TRP A 168 3.80 -0.05 -2.85
N LEU A 169 5.10 -0.37 -2.80
CA LEU A 169 5.78 -0.66 -1.54
C LEU A 169 6.40 0.63 -1.01
N GLU A 170 6.24 0.86 0.28
CA GLU A 170 6.86 1.99 0.99
C GLU A 170 7.88 1.51 2.03
N GLY A 171 8.95 2.25 2.16
CA GLY A 171 9.95 2.10 3.19
C GLY A 171 11.31 2.61 2.74
N CYS A 172 12.19 2.92 3.69
CA CYS A 172 13.57 3.36 3.39
C CYS A 172 13.67 4.61 2.51
N ASP A 173 12.68 5.48 2.56
CA ASP A 173 12.58 6.69 1.73
C ASP A 173 12.36 6.39 0.22
N TYR A 174 11.87 5.19 -0.09
CA TYR A 174 11.50 4.77 -1.43
C TYR A 174 10.03 4.39 -1.51
N TYR A 175 9.45 4.63 -2.70
CA TYR A 175 8.22 4.02 -3.17
C TYR A 175 8.53 3.17 -4.40
N THR A 176 8.26 1.87 -4.32
CA THR A 176 8.42 0.93 -5.44
C THR A 176 7.06 0.64 -6.05
N TYR A 177 6.87 1.00 -7.33
CA TYR A 177 5.64 0.72 -8.05
C TYR A 177 5.49 -0.76 -8.35
N ILE A 178 4.36 -1.33 -7.96
CA ILE A 178 4.03 -2.75 -8.19
C ILE A 178 3.13 -2.90 -9.41
N GLY A 179 2.10 -2.08 -9.51
CA GLY A 179 1.14 -2.16 -10.60
C GLY A 179 -0.16 -1.43 -10.34
N GLU A 180 -1.04 -1.43 -11.35
CA GLU A 180 -2.41 -0.93 -11.26
C GLU A 180 -3.38 -2.10 -11.33
N TYR A 181 -4.35 -2.12 -10.42
CA TYR A 181 -5.30 -3.21 -10.23
C TYR A 181 -6.72 -2.73 -10.44
N GLN A 182 -7.48 -3.52 -11.19
CA GLN A 182 -8.93 -3.36 -11.27
C GLN A 182 -9.55 -3.97 -10.01
N PRO A 183 -10.72 -3.47 -9.56
CA PRO A 183 -11.44 -4.12 -8.48
C PRO A 183 -11.90 -5.52 -8.92
N THR A 184 -11.67 -6.53 -8.08
CA THR A 184 -12.17 -7.90 -8.29
C THR A 184 -13.68 -7.98 -8.15
N LYS A 185 -14.27 -7.04 -7.39
CA LYS A 185 -15.72 -6.90 -7.19
C LYS A 185 -16.07 -5.44 -6.95
N SER A 186 -17.20 -5.02 -7.52
CA SER A 186 -17.82 -3.71 -7.30
C SER A 186 -19.27 -3.88 -6.90
N ILE A 187 -19.69 -3.18 -5.84
CA ILE A 187 -21.06 -3.19 -5.34
C ILE A 187 -21.60 -1.76 -5.45
N PRO A 188 -22.68 -1.53 -6.23
CA PRO A 188 -23.28 -0.22 -6.34
C PRO A 188 -23.91 0.22 -5.01
N PRO A 189 -24.12 1.52 -4.80
CA PRO A 189 -24.86 2.01 -3.64
C PRO A 189 -26.30 1.53 -3.66
N GLU A 190 -26.87 1.23 -2.50
CA GLU A 190 -28.29 0.87 -2.35
C GLU A 190 -29.21 1.98 -2.84
N ASN A 191 -28.83 3.22 -2.61
CA ASN A 191 -29.51 4.40 -3.12
C ASN A 191 -28.65 5.14 -4.16
N PRO A 192 -28.95 5.00 -5.48
CA PRO A 192 -28.17 5.65 -6.54
C PRO A 192 -28.17 7.20 -6.46
N THR A 193 -29.14 7.80 -5.79
CA THR A 193 -29.21 9.26 -5.66
C THR A 193 -28.11 9.84 -4.76
N LEU A 194 -27.43 9.01 -3.98
CA LEU A 194 -26.31 9.42 -3.15
C LEU A 194 -25.03 9.70 -3.97
N ALA A 195 -24.92 9.11 -5.15
CA ALA A 195 -23.78 9.32 -6.02
C ALA A 195 -23.71 10.78 -6.48
N LYS A 196 -22.69 11.48 -6.07
CA LYS A 196 -22.52 12.91 -6.37
C LYS A 196 -22.08 13.17 -7.81
N ASN A 197 -21.53 12.17 -8.49
CA ASN A 197 -21.06 12.21 -9.89
C ASN A 197 -20.25 13.47 -10.22
N LYS A 198 -19.40 13.93 -9.28
CA LYS A 198 -18.48 15.04 -9.53
C LYS A 198 -17.60 14.67 -10.71
N PRO A 199 -17.46 15.52 -11.73
CA PRO A 199 -16.53 15.27 -12.83
C PRO A 199 -15.12 15.02 -12.32
N ILE A 200 -14.48 14.00 -12.88
CA ILE A 200 -13.15 13.57 -12.45
C ILE A 200 -12.13 14.09 -13.45
N PRO A 201 -11.20 14.96 -13.06
CA PRO A 201 -10.11 15.42 -13.90
C PRO A 201 -9.02 14.33 -13.97
N TRP A 202 -9.23 13.33 -14.84
CA TRP A 202 -8.38 12.15 -14.97
C TRP A 202 -6.92 12.46 -15.27
N ASP A 203 -6.65 13.56 -15.95
CA ASP A 203 -5.31 14.09 -16.22
C ASP A 203 -4.56 14.45 -14.93
N LYS A 204 -5.27 14.73 -13.84
CA LYS A 204 -4.72 15.05 -12.53
C LYS A 204 -4.77 13.85 -11.57
N VAL A 205 -5.95 13.24 -11.43
CA VAL A 205 -6.21 12.18 -10.46
C VAL A 205 -5.35 10.94 -10.71
N ASN A 206 -4.97 10.67 -11.95
CA ASN A 206 -4.06 9.58 -12.30
C ASN A 206 -2.58 9.88 -11.98
N GLN A 207 -2.24 11.15 -11.72
CA GLN A 207 -0.86 11.52 -11.40
C GLN A 207 -0.52 11.15 -9.96
N ILE A 208 0.74 10.85 -9.75
CA ILE A 208 1.31 10.66 -8.42
C ILE A 208 1.99 11.95 -8.01
N TRP A 209 1.60 12.49 -6.87
CA TRP A 209 2.36 13.51 -6.19
C TRP A 209 3.24 12.85 -5.14
N VAL A 210 4.52 13.12 -5.17
CA VAL A 210 5.49 12.61 -4.21
C VAL A 210 6.34 13.75 -3.65
N HIS A 211 6.48 13.78 -2.33
CA HIS A 211 7.38 14.74 -1.71
C HIS A 211 8.84 14.42 -2.05
N LYS A 212 9.63 15.46 -2.38
CA LYS A 212 11.04 15.38 -2.86
C LYS A 212 12.00 14.54 -2.01
N LYS A 213 11.63 14.24 -0.76
CA LYS A 213 12.43 13.38 0.12
C LYS A 213 12.37 11.90 -0.28
N TYR A 214 11.33 11.49 -1.02
CA TYR A 214 11.18 10.11 -1.45
C TYR A 214 11.68 9.91 -2.88
N ARG A 215 12.11 8.68 -3.15
CA ARG A 215 12.53 8.22 -4.47
C ARG A 215 11.51 7.24 -5.01
N LEU A 216 11.18 7.40 -6.29
CA LEU A 216 10.32 6.45 -7.01
C LEU A 216 11.20 5.47 -7.78
N GLN A 217 10.79 4.20 -7.80
CA GLN A 217 11.41 3.14 -8.59
C GLN A 217 10.32 2.14 -9.02
N ASN A 218 10.61 1.30 -10.01
CA ASN A 218 9.72 0.22 -10.43
C ASN A 218 10.18 -1.10 -9.81
N LEU A 219 9.27 -2.05 -9.68
CA LEU A 219 9.59 -3.37 -9.13
C LEU A 219 10.67 -4.08 -9.95
N GLU A 220 10.63 -3.96 -11.27
CA GLU A 220 11.59 -4.55 -12.21
C GLU A 220 13.02 -4.02 -12.00
N ASP A 221 13.17 -2.76 -11.59
CA ASP A 221 14.47 -2.15 -11.30
C ASP A 221 15.05 -2.68 -9.96
N VAL A 222 14.17 -3.14 -9.06
CA VAL A 222 14.55 -3.63 -7.72
C VAL A 222 14.86 -5.12 -7.75
N VAL A 223 14.03 -5.88 -8.43
CA VAL A 223 14.14 -7.33 -8.59
C VAL A 223 13.90 -7.65 -10.07
N PRO A 224 14.95 -7.79 -10.88
CA PRO A 224 14.78 -8.18 -12.27
C PRO A 224 13.96 -9.47 -12.38
N PRO A 225 13.14 -9.62 -13.43
CA PRO A 225 12.48 -10.89 -13.70
C PRO A 225 13.52 -11.98 -13.86
N ASP A 226 13.24 -13.15 -13.31
CA ASP A 226 14.10 -14.31 -13.53
C ASP A 226 14.20 -14.58 -15.05
N ASP A 227 15.42 -14.64 -15.56
CA ASP A 227 15.67 -15.08 -16.93
C ASP A 227 15.13 -16.52 -17.07
N LYS A 228 14.02 -16.68 -17.79
CA LYS A 228 13.39 -17.97 -18.04
C LYS A 228 14.16 -18.79 -19.05
#